data_36c62a3f5fd4d7a97d2f9c91375e032b
#
_entry.id   36c62a3f5fd4d7a97d2f9c91375e032b
#
_cell.length_a   1.000
_cell.length_b   1.000
_cell.length_c   1.000
_cell.angle_alpha   90.00
_cell.angle_beta   90.00
_cell.angle_gamma   90.00
#
_symmetry.space_group_name_H-M   'P 1'
#
loop_
_entity.id
_entity.type
_entity.pdbx_description
1 polymer ?
#
loop_
_entity_poly.entity_id
_entity_poly.type
_entity_poly.pdbx_seq_one_letter_code
_entity_poly.pdbx_strand_id
1 'polypeptide(L)'
;MEKLDEIRKSLNFYVCSNELKNKIIDEPNNYSVANHLFGSMILATAIDSEFKETSDLSKIYRMLLLSEFSISYPNYDFENLKLGNQYASEIVESRDINTENGKLVFKYKMLDLLLTKLINEKENNISQSELIKEGSTVISSLCSKQPSECEEIFRFYYLNFRLKNKVRSGWDSKHWNVKSDRIETISEHVIGTISLAMVLNSEFEHNFDTDKELKMLVIHETGETLIGDITPFDGITPEKKKEIEHQAMRDALGNLKEKDSLLTLLYEFDEEETPGAKCSHFCDKIEADLQAKIYQDKGMHHSLDDQKNNIVFNSSRVQQMVKDGAKDAFDIWYEWDKTIYAGDKQFPEFENILKIARVNDLLSLDKAVKERINLTDEEHSFLSQELTDTIKVLYK
;
A
#
# COMPACT_ATOMS: atom_id res chain seq x y z
N MET A 1 22.22 0.56 -21.44
CA MET A 1 21.39 1.79 -21.50
C MET A 1 19.91 1.47 -21.29
N GLU A 2 19.35 0.50 -21.97
CA GLU A 2 17.92 0.14 -21.90
C GLU A 2 17.43 -0.18 -20.48
N LYS A 3 18.09 -1.08 -19.75
CA LYS A 3 17.74 -1.41 -18.36
C LYS A 3 17.78 -0.23 -17.38
N LEU A 4 18.62 0.77 -17.63
CA LEU A 4 18.68 1.96 -16.79
C LEU A 4 17.48 2.87 -17.02
N ASP A 5 16.97 2.92 -18.24
CA ASP A 5 15.78 3.68 -18.61
C ASP A 5 14.52 3.04 -17.97
N GLU A 6 14.41 1.71 -18.03
CA GLU A 6 13.33 0.94 -17.37
C GLU A 6 13.28 1.21 -15.85
N ILE A 7 14.44 1.22 -15.19
CA ILE A 7 14.50 1.53 -13.75
C ILE A 7 14.08 2.99 -13.49
N ARG A 8 14.50 3.94 -14.31
CA ARG A 8 14.10 5.35 -14.15
C ARG A 8 12.60 5.53 -14.30
N LYS A 9 11.97 4.86 -15.26
CA LYS A 9 10.52 4.86 -15.45
C LYS A 9 9.81 4.28 -14.24
N SER A 10 10.31 3.15 -13.72
CA SER A 10 9.78 2.51 -12.52
C SER A 10 9.85 3.43 -11.30
N LEU A 11 11.00 4.06 -11.07
CA LEU A 11 11.17 5.02 -9.97
C LEU A 11 10.29 6.26 -10.15
N ASN A 12 10.14 6.77 -11.37
CA ASN A 12 9.27 7.92 -11.64
C ASN A 12 7.80 7.58 -11.33
N PHE A 13 7.30 6.45 -11.81
CA PHE A 13 5.93 6.00 -11.50
C PHE A 13 5.73 5.82 -10.00
N TYR A 14 6.68 5.16 -9.33
CA TYR A 14 6.61 4.95 -7.87
C TYR A 14 6.58 6.27 -7.10
N VAL A 15 7.47 7.22 -7.41
CA VAL A 15 7.50 8.53 -6.74
C VAL A 15 6.19 9.29 -6.94
N CYS A 16 5.63 9.27 -8.16
CA CYS A 16 4.31 9.85 -8.42
C CYS A 16 3.21 9.18 -7.60
N SER A 17 3.17 7.84 -7.56
CA SER A 17 2.15 7.12 -6.79
C SER A 17 2.35 7.27 -5.28
N ASN A 18 3.58 7.44 -4.80
CA ASN A 18 3.87 7.70 -3.40
C ASN A 18 3.21 8.99 -2.89
N GLU A 19 3.02 10.01 -3.75
CA GLU A 19 2.32 11.24 -3.37
C GLU A 19 0.83 11.03 -3.04
N LEU A 20 0.22 9.91 -3.44
CA LEU A 20 -1.13 9.54 -2.99
C LEU A 20 -1.21 9.34 -1.47
N LYS A 21 -0.09 9.04 -0.81
CA LYS A 21 0.04 8.96 0.65
C LYS A 21 -0.07 10.34 1.32
N ASN A 22 0.26 11.41 0.61
CA ASN A 22 0.24 12.78 1.12
C ASN A 22 -1.04 13.54 0.77
N LYS A 23 -1.87 13.00 -0.10
CA LYS A 23 -3.12 13.59 -0.54
C LYS A 23 -4.25 13.23 0.42
N ILE A 24 -4.59 14.13 1.33
CA ILE A 24 -5.59 13.91 2.37
C ILE A 24 -7.00 14.12 1.79
N ILE A 25 -7.91 13.19 2.06
CA ILE A 25 -9.31 13.21 1.66
C ILE A 25 -10.28 13.29 2.84
N ASP A 26 -9.79 13.04 4.05
CA ASP A 26 -10.56 13.14 5.31
C ASP A 26 -9.68 13.85 6.36
N GLU A 27 -9.75 15.17 6.40
CA GLU A 27 -8.96 16.04 7.29
C GLU A 27 -9.10 15.67 8.78
N PRO A 28 -10.32 15.43 9.34
CA PRO A 28 -10.44 15.11 10.76
C PRO A 28 -9.69 13.85 11.18
N ASN A 29 -9.60 12.88 10.29
CA ASN A 29 -8.98 11.58 10.56
C ASN A 29 -7.62 11.42 9.88
N ASN A 30 -7.19 12.42 9.11
CA ASN A 30 -5.92 12.42 8.40
C ASN A 30 -5.74 11.25 7.41
N TYR A 31 -6.84 10.78 6.79
CA TYR A 31 -6.80 9.70 5.80
C TYR A 31 -6.43 10.21 4.42
N SER A 32 -5.48 9.53 3.81
CA SER A 32 -5.01 9.82 2.45
C SER A 32 -5.78 9.04 1.38
N VAL A 33 -5.56 9.41 0.12
CA VAL A 33 -6.00 8.62 -1.04
C VAL A 33 -5.45 7.20 -0.97
N ALA A 34 -4.20 7.00 -0.53
CA ALA A 34 -3.64 5.66 -0.37
C ALA A 34 -4.38 4.83 0.71
N ASN A 35 -4.76 5.43 1.85
CA ASN A 35 -5.59 4.75 2.84
C ASN A 35 -6.96 4.31 2.25
N HIS A 36 -7.56 5.16 1.42
CA HIS A 36 -8.81 4.86 0.73
C HIS A 36 -8.66 3.72 -0.28
N LEU A 37 -7.59 3.74 -1.07
CA LEU A 37 -7.29 2.67 -2.02
C LEU A 37 -7.09 1.33 -1.32
N PHE A 38 -6.33 1.32 -0.22
CA PHE A 38 -6.15 0.11 0.59
C PHE A 38 -7.49 -0.46 1.05
N GLY A 39 -8.34 0.36 1.68
CA GLY A 39 -9.66 -0.10 2.13
C GLY A 39 -10.54 -0.62 0.98
N SER A 40 -10.48 0.03 -0.18
CA SER A 40 -11.20 -0.41 -1.39
C SER A 40 -10.70 -1.77 -1.89
N MET A 41 -9.39 -2.02 -1.87
CA MET A 41 -8.79 -3.31 -2.26
C MET A 41 -9.11 -4.43 -1.26
N ILE A 42 -9.09 -4.13 0.04
CA ILE A 42 -9.50 -5.07 1.09
C ILE A 42 -10.99 -5.46 0.94
N LEU A 43 -11.85 -4.49 0.62
CA LEU A 43 -13.27 -4.77 0.32
C LEU A 43 -13.43 -5.62 -0.93
N ALA A 44 -12.69 -5.32 -2.00
CA ALA A 44 -12.71 -6.13 -3.21
C ALA A 44 -12.31 -7.59 -2.91
N THR A 45 -11.23 -7.78 -2.13
CA THR A 45 -10.78 -9.12 -1.69
C THR A 45 -11.86 -9.86 -0.91
N ALA A 46 -12.45 -9.22 0.10
CA ALA A 46 -13.44 -9.85 0.98
C ALA A 46 -14.74 -10.18 0.24
N ILE A 47 -15.22 -9.26 -0.60
CA ILE A 47 -16.45 -9.43 -1.38
C ILE A 47 -16.25 -10.51 -2.44
N ASP A 48 -15.10 -10.54 -3.11
CA ASP A 48 -14.79 -11.60 -4.07
C ASP A 48 -14.64 -12.97 -3.39
N SER A 49 -14.05 -13.02 -2.20
CA SER A 49 -14.00 -14.23 -1.37
C SER A 49 -15.39 -14.80 -1.10
N GLU A 50 -16.38 -13.95 -0.81
CA GLU A 50 -17.73 -14.36 -0.47
C GLU A 50 -18.62 -14.62 -1.68
N PHE A 51 -18.52 -13.83 -2.74
CA PHE A 51 -19.52 -13.77 -3.81
C PHE A 51 -18.98 -14.03 -5.21
N LYS A 52 -17.64 -14.11 -5.39
CA LYS A 52 -17.02 -14.32 -6.71
C LYS A 52 -17.52 -13.31 -7.76
N GLU A 53 -17.46 -12.03 -7.44
CA GLU A 53 -18.02 -10.97 -8.28
C GLU A 53 -17.16 -10.64 -9.51
N THR A 54 -15.88 -10.98 -9.50
CA THR A 54 -14.99 -10.76 -10.64
C THR A 54 -14.26 -12.02 -11.05
N SER A 55 -13.93 -12.12 -12.34
CA SER A 55 -13.04 -13.14 -12.86
C SER A 55 -11.57 -12.73 -12.77
N ASP A 56 -11.27 -11.46 -12.54
CA ASP A 56 -9.92 -10.89 -12.51
C ASP A 56 -9.81 -9.81 -11.42
N LEU A 57 -9.58 -10.28 -10.19
CA LEU A 57 -9.44 -9.42 -9.02
C LEU A 57 -8.20 -8.52 -9.11
N SER A 58 -7.13 -8.98 -9.73
CA SER A 58 -5.89 -8.20 -9.90
C SER A 58 -6.09 -7.02 -10.84
N LYS A 59 -6.87 -7.21 -11.89
CA LYS A 59 -7.29 -6.09 -12.75
C LYS A 59 -8.07 -5.04 -11.96
N ILE A 60 -8.95 -5.46 -11.05
CA ILE A 60 -9.68 -4.51 -10.19
C ILE A 60 -8.71 -3.72 -9.30
N TYR A 61 -7.68 -4.35 -8.74
CA TYR A 61 -6.66 -3.64 -7.94
C TYR A 61 -5.90 -2.61 -8.79
N ARG A 62 -5.47 -2.99 -10.00
CA ARG A 62 -4.82 -2.05 -10.94
C ARG A 62 -5.74 -0.89 -11.27
N MET A 63 -7.00 -1.16 -11.60
CA MET A 63 -7.99 -0.14 -11.94
C MET A 63 -8.27 0.82 -10.77
N LEU A 64 -8.34 0.32 -9.54
CA LEU A 64 -8.49 1.14 -8.34
C LEU A 64 -7.31 2.11 -8.21
N LEU A 65 -6.07 1.62 -8.24
CA LEU A 65 -4.88 2.46 -8.16
C LEU A 65 -4.80 3.46 -9.31
N LEU A 66 -4.91 2.98 -10.54
CA LEU A 66 -4.76 3.81 -11.75
C LEU A 66 -5.85 4.88 -11.86
N SER A 67 -7.07 4.61 -11.38
CA SER A 67 -8.15 5.62 -11.35
C SER A 67 -7.75 6.84 -10.52
N GLU A 68 -7.23 6.64 -9.30
CA GLU A 68 -6.80 7.73 -8.41
C GLU A 68 -5.48 8.36 -8.86
N PHE A 69 -4.56 7.53 -9.34
CA PHE A 69 -3.30 8.02 -9.92
C PHE A 69 -3.58 9.00 -11.07
N SER A 70 -4.44 8.62 -12.01
CA SER A 70 -4.74 9.44 -13.18
C SER A 70 -5.53 10.72 -12.88
N ILE A 71 -6.25 10.78 -11.75
CA ILE A 71 -6.85 12.01 -11.24
C ILE A 71 -5.75 12.91 -10.65
N SER A 72 -4.80 12.33 -9.93
CA SER A 72 -3.70 13.07 -9.32
C SER A 72 -2.66 13.53 -10.35
N TYR A 73 -2.50 12.77 -11.43
CA TYR A 73 -1.52 13.00 -12.51
C TYR A 73 -2.17 12.90 -13.89
N PRO A 74 -3.12 13.79 -14.28
CA PRO A 74 -3.88 13.69 -15.53
C PRO A 74 -3.02 13.77 -16.80
N ASN A 75 -1.79 14.28 -16.70
CA ASN A 75 -0.84 14.38 -17.83
C ASN A 75 0.33 13.40 -17.69
N TYR A 76 0.21 12.37 -16.84
CA TYR A 76 1.24 11.34 -16.77
C TYR A 76 1.31 10.60 -18.11
N ASP A 77 2.52 10.46 -18.62
CA ASP A 77 2.77 9.81 -19.91
C ASP A 77 2.87 8.29 -19.72
N PHE A 78 1.72 7.62 -19.76
CA PHE A 78 1.66 6.16 -19.70
C PHE A 78 2.28 5.49 -20.93
N GLU A 79 2.32 6.16 -22.10
CA GLU A 79 2.87 5.57 -23.35
C GLU A 79 4.35 5.22 -23.20
N ASN A 80 5.06 5.85 -22.28
CA ASN A 80 6.44 5.51 -21.94
C ASN A 80 6.62 4.17 -21.20
N LEU A 81 5.55 3.60 -20.62
CA LEU A 81 5.60 2.29 -19.97
C LEU A 81 5.30 1.17 -20.99
N LYS A 82 5.90 -0.01 -20.82
CA LYS A 82 5.64 -1.16 -21.72
C LYS A 82 4.17 -1.62 -21.68
N LEU A 83 3.55 -1.59 -20.50
CA LEU A 83 2.11 -1.87 -20.34
C LEU A 83 1.24 -0.60 -20.39
N GLY A 84 1.77 0.52 -20.85
CA GLY A 84 1.10 1.83 -20.85
C GLY A 84 -0.25 1.85 -21.56
N ASN A 85 -0.39 1.16 -22.70
CA ASN A 85 -1.65 1.03 -23.42
C ASN A 85 -2.71 0.24 -22.60
N GLN A 86 -2.29 -0.79 -21.88
CA GLN A 86 -3.16 -1.54 -20.98
C GLN A 86 -3.61 -0.64 -19.85
N TYR A 87 -2.71 0.08 -19.20
CA TYR A 87 -3.03 0.98 -18.09
C TYR A 87 -3.96 2.12 -18.52
N ALA A 88 -3.71 2.72 -19.69
CA ALA A 88 -4.61 3.73 -20.26
C ALA A 88 -6.02 3.18 -20.51
N SER A 89 -6.14 1.94 -21.01
CA SER A 89 -7.42 1.26 -21.21
C SER A 89 -8.11 0.97 -19.86
N GLU A 90 -7.38 0.49 -18.86
CA GLU A 90 -7.90 0.21 -17.51
C GLU A 90 -8.37 1.51 -16.81
N ILE A 91 -7.69 2.66 -17.03
CA ILE A 91 -8.13 3.98 -16.54
C ILE A 91 -9.47 4.35 -17.15
N VAL A 92 -9.61 4.22 -18.48
CA VAL A 92 -10.88 4.55 -19.17
C VAL A 92 -12.01 3.65 -18.67
N GLU A 93 -11.76 2.34 -18.57
CA GLU A 93 -12.75 1.38 -18.08
C GLU A 93 -13.14 1.65 -16.63
N SER A 94 -12.20 2.03 -15.76
CA SER A 94 -12.45 2.31 -14.34
C SER A 94 -13.43 3.46 -14.09
N ARG A 95 -13.57 4.37 -15.06
CA ARG A 95 -14.47 5.53 -15.03
C ARG A 95 -15.82 5.27 -15.69
N ASP A 96 -15.97 4.16 -16.40
CA ASP A 96 -17.21 3.82 -17.12
C ASP A 96 -18.08 2.87 -16.28
N ILE A 97 -19.04 3.44 -15.56
CA ILE A 97 -20.02 2.68 -14.75
C ILE A 97 -20.96 1.79 -15.58
N ASN A 98 -20.88 1.82 -16.92
CA ASN A 98 -21.63 0.89 -17.77
C ASN A 98 -20.87 -0.43 -17.98
N THR A 99 -19.58 -0.48 -17.73
CA THR A 99 -18.80 -1.72 -17.74
C THR A 99 -18.93 -2.45 -16.39
N GLU A 100 -18.77 -3.77 -16.40
CA GLU A 100 -18.84 -4.55 -15.15
C GLU A 100 -17.70 -4.19 -14.20
N ASN A 101 -16.46 -4.07 -14.69
CA ASN A 101 -15.31 -3.70 -13.86
C ASN A 101 -15.41 -2.26 -13.34
N GLY A 102 -15.89 -1.31 -14.16
CA GLY A 102 -16.08 0.07 -13.72
C GLY A 102 -17.13 0.17 -12.61
N LYS A 103 -18.23 -0.60 -12.69
CA LYS A 103 -19.21 -0.73 -11.58
C LYS A 103 -18.55 -1.25 -10.30
N LEU A 104 -17.69 -2.27 -10.41
CA LEU A 104 -17.01 -2.84 -9.25
C LEU A 104 -16.03 -1.84 -8.63
N VAL A 105 -15.22 -1.16 -9.43
CA VAL A 105 -14.31 -0.10 -8.96
C VAL A 105 -15.08 0.98 -8.22
N PHE A 106 -16.15 1.50 -8.82
CA PHE A 106 -17.00 2.50 -8.18
C PHE A 106 -17.62 1.98 -6.87
N LYS A 107 -18.15 0.76 -6.86
CA LYS A 107 -18.74 0.13 -5.67
C LYS A 107 -17.74 0.02 -4.52
N TYR A 108 -16.53 -0.48 -4.75
CA TYR A 108 -15.54 -0.67 -3.70
C TYR A 108 -15.05 0.66 -3.13
N LYS A 109 -14.83 1.66 -3.97
CA LYS A 109 -14.50 3.03 -3.54
C LYS A 109 -15.62 3.63 -2.68
N MET A 110 -16.86 3.51 -3.12
CA MET A 110 -18.02 4.01 -2.38
C MET A 110 -18.18 3.30 -1.03
N LEU A 111 -18.02 1.98 -1.00
CA LEU A 111 -18.10 1.19 0.23
C LEU A 111 -17.04 1.63 1.24
N ASP A 112 -15.79 1.82 0.81
CA ASP A 112 -14.73 2.26 1.72
C ASP A 112 -15.04 3.62 2.35
N LEU A 113 -15.54 4.58 1.57
CA LEU A 113 -15.93 5.90 2.08
C LEU A 113 -17.07 5.81 3.10
N LEU A 114 -18.12 5.05 2.78
CA LEU A 114 -19.27 4.89 3.67
C LEU A 114 -18.91 4.17 4.96
N LEU A 115 -18.12 3.11 4.87
CA LEU A 115 -17.70 2.33 6.04
C LEU A 115 -16.68 3.09 6.88
N THR A 116 -15.76 3.83 6.27
CA THR A 116 -14.83 4.74 6.96
C THR A 116 -15.61 5.75 7.79
N LYS A 117 -16.60 6.41 7.20
CA LYS A 117 -17.48 7.36 7.90
C LYS A 117 -18.22 6.69 9.05
N LEU A 118 -18.85 5.54 8.80
CA LEU A 118 -19.59 4.78 9.82
C LEU A 118 -18.71 4.42 11.02
N ILE A 119 -17.51 3.90 10.78
CA ILE A 119 -16.57 3.50 11.82
C ILE A 119 -16.16 4.72 12.64
N ASN A 120 -15.69 5.79 11.99
CA ASN A 120 -15.24 7.00 12.69
C ASN A 120 -16.33 7.65 13.55
N GLU A 121 -17.58 7.64 13.10
CA GLU A 121 -18.70 8.23 13.86
C GLU A 121 -19.18 7.35 15.01
N LYS A 122 -19.09 6.02 14.89
CA LYS A 122 -19.79 5.10 15.77
C LYS A 122 -18.94 4.15 16.58
N GLU A 123 -17.69 3.87 16.20
CA GLU A 123 -16.84 2.87 16.87
C GLU A 123 -16.78 3.02 18.39
N ASN A 124 -16.71 4.26 18.90
CA ASN A 124 -16.64 4.54 20.31
C ASN A 124 -18.01 4.72 21.00
N ASN A 125 -19.10 4.68 20.25
CA ASN A 125 -20.45 5.04 20.73
C ASN A 125 -21.41 3.87 20.78
N ILE A 126 -21.14 2.78 20.05
CA ILE A 126 -21.99 1.58 19.99
C ILE A 126 -21.17 0.31 20.27
N SER A 127 -21.83 -0.78 20.58
CA SER A 127 -21.18 -2.08 20.76
C SER A 127 -20.60 -2.60 19.44
N GLN A 128 -19.56 -3.43 19.53
CA GLN A 128 -18.96 -4.05 18.33
C GLN A 128 -20.00 -4.87 17.52
N SER A 129 -20.95 -5.51 18.20
CA SER A 129 -22.02 -6.28 17.53
C SER A 129 -22.97 -5.38 16.74
N GLU A 130 -23.28 -4.20 17.26
CA GLU A 130 -24.09 -3.19 16.55
C GLU A 130 -23.31 -2.61 15.37
N LEU A 131 -22.03 -2.30 15.54
CA LEU A 131 -21.17 -1.81 14.47
C LEU A 131 -21.08 -2.82 13.31
N ILE A 132 -20.93 -4.12 13.62
CA ILE A 132 -20.94 -5.20 12.63
C ILE A 132 -22.27 -5.22 11.87
N LYS A 133 -23.39 -5.15 12.57
CA LYS A 133 -24.72 -5.14 11.95
C LYS A 133 -24.91 -3.95 11.03
N GLU A 134 -24.50 -2.76 11.45
CA GLU A 134 -24.62 -1.55 10.63
C GLU A 134 -23.70 -1.60 9.43
N GLY A 135 -22.43 -1.98 9.59
CA GLY A 135 -21.50 -2.12 8.49
C GLY A 135 -21.93 -3.19 7.49
N SER A 136 -22.43 -4.32 7.96
CA SER A 136 -23.01 -5.37 7.10
C SER A 136 -24.22 -4.87 6.30
N THR A 137 -25.03 -3.99 6.89
CA THR A 137 -26.16 -3.35 6.20
C THR A 137 -25.69 -2.43 5.10
N VAL A 138 -24.64 -1.65 5.32
CA VAL A 138 -24.04 -0.80 4.28
C VAL A 138 -23.53 -1.64 3.10
N ILE A 139 -22.77 -2.71 3.37
CA ILE A 139 -22.27 -3.61 2.32
C ILE A 139 -23.44 -4.26 1.56
N SER A 140 -24.43 -4.77 2.28
CA SER A 140 -25.63 -5.40 1.75
C SER A 140 -26.34 -4.50 0.72
N SER A 141 -26.44 -3.21 1.01
CA SER A 141 -27.14 -2.23 0.14
C SER A 141 -26.50 -2.08 -1.24
N LEU A 142 -25.17 -2.22 -1.35
CA LEU A 142 -24.42 -2.09 -2.61
C LEU A 142 -24.12 -3.44 -3.27
N CYS A 143 -24.17 -4.55 -2.54
CA CYS A 143 -23.95 -5.90 -3.07
C CYS A 143 -25.26 -6.62 -3.42
N SER A 144 -26.43 -6.07 -3.10
CA SER A 144 -27.73 -6.73 -3.28
C SER A 144 -27.80 -8.12 -2.62
N LYS A 145 -27.24 -8.23 -1.41
CA LYS A 145 -27.20 -9.45 -0.57
C LYS A 145 -27.93 -9.21 0.74
N GLN A 146 -28.13 -10.27 1.54
CA GLN A 146 -28.66 -10.07 2.90
C GLN A 146 -27.56 -9.55 3.85
N PRO A 147 -27.85 -8.71 4.84
CA PRO A 147 -26.85 -8.24 5.80
C PRO A 147 -26.08 -9.37 6.50
N SER A 148 -26.74 -10.49 6.81
CA SER A 148 -26.10 -11.67 7.42
C SER A 148 -25.07 -12.36 6.51
N GLU A 149 -25.16 -12.20 5.21
CA GLU A 149 -24.15 -12.71 4.26
C GLU A 149 -22.93 -11.78 4.17
N CYS A 150 -23.03 -10.56 4.69
CA CYS A 150 -22.00 -9.52 4.63
C CYS A 150 -21.22 -9.36 5.95
N GLU A 151 -21.56 -10.11 7.00
CA GLU A 151 -20.93 -9.95 8.33
C GLU A 151 -19.42 -10.25 8.31
N GLU A 152 -19.00 -11.35 7.68
CA GLU A 152 -17.58 -11.69 7.63
C GLU A 152 -16.78 -10.73 6.74
N ILE A 153 -17.40 -10.18 5.66
CA ILE A 153 -16.81 -9.12 4.86
C ILE A 153 -16.53 -7.90 5.73
N PHE A 154 -17.53 -7.45 6.51
CA PHE A 154 -17.34 -6.29 7.38
C PHE A 154 -16.32 -6.57 8.50
N ARG A 155 -16.30 -7.76 9.12
CA ARG A 155 -15.32 -8.15 10.13
C ARG A 155 -13.89 -8.06 9.60
N PHE A 156 -13.64 -8.63 8.41
CA PHE A 156 -12.33 -8.59 7.76
C PHE A 156 -11.94 -7.16 7.40
N TYR A 157 -12.86 -6.40 6.80
CA TYR A 157 -12.61 -4.99 6.49
C TYR A 157 -12.31 -4.18 7.75
N TYR A 158 -13.09 -4.32 8.81
CA TYR A 158 -12.93 -3.57 10.06
C TYR A 158 -11.59 -3.88 10.75
N LEU A 159 -11.14 -5.12 10.71
CA LEU A 159 -9.81 -5.45 11.20
C LEU A 159 -8.73 -4.72 10.39
N ASN A 160 -8.76 -4.82 9.08
CA ASN A 160 -7.78 -4.19 8.20
C ASN A 160 -7.89 -2.64 8.20
N PHE A 161 -9.06 -2.09 8.48
CA PHE A 161 -9.25 -0.65 8.65
C PHE A 161 -8.29 -0.05 9.70
N ARG A 162 -7.92 -0.82 10.73
CA ARG A 162 -6.97 -0.38 11.76
C ARG A 162 -5.60 -0.03 11.21
N LEU A 163 -5.19 -0.65 10.10
CA LEU A 163 -3.91 -0.38 9.43
C LEU A 163 -3.85 1.04 8.83
N LYS A 164 -5.02 1.68 8.60
CA LYS A 164 -5.09 3.09 8.18
C LYS A 164 -4.61 4.06 9.28
N ASN A 165 -4.69 3.65 10.54
CA ASN A 165 -4.29 4.44 11.72
C ASN A 165 -2.98 3.98 12.32
N LYS A 166 -2.40 2.88 11.82
CA LYS A 166 -1.20 2.29 12.37
C LYS A 166 0.02 2.77 11.61
N VAL A 167 0.82 3.58 12.28
CA VAL A 167 2.11 4.05 11.75
C VAL A 167 3.07 2.85 11.65
N ARG A 168 3.86 2.77 10.56
CA ARG A 168 4.95 1.79 10.47
C ARG A 168 5.98 2.04 11.56
N SER A 169 6.34 0.97 12.28
CA SER A 169 7.26 1.02 13.43
C SER A 169 8.62 1.60 13.07
N GLY A 170 9.12 1.37 11.86
CA GLY A 170 10.39 1.92 11.39
C GLY A 170 10.50 3.44 11.45
N TRP A 171 9.38 4.18 11.41
CA TRP A 171 9.36 5.64 11.36
C TRP A 171 9.04 6.32 12.67
N ASP A 172 8.65 5.58 13.70
CA ASP A 172 8.23 6.12 14.99
C ASP A 172 9.40 6.66 15.82
N SER A 173 9.08 7.30 16.95
CA SER A 173 10.05 7.91 17.85
C SER A 173 11.02 6.94 18.53
N LYS A 174 10.71 5.65 18.54
CA LYS A 174 11.59 4.60 19.10
C LYS A 174 12.65 4.14 18.09
N HIS A 175 12.36 4.32 16.81
CA HIS A 175 13.19 3.87 15.69
C HIS A 175 13.85 5.08 15.00
N TRP A 176 13.45 5.42 13.75
CA TRP A 176 14.12 6.50 13.02
C TRP A 176 13.57 7.90 13.29
N ASN A 177 12.45 8.02 14.03
CA ASN A 177 11.90 9.29 14.48
C ASN A 177 11.85 10.36 13.37
N VAL A 178 11.04 10.11 12.35
CA VAL A 178 10.91 11.00 11.19
C VAL A 178 10.29 12.34 11.60
N LYS A 179 10.85 13.46 11.11
CA LYS A 179 10.37 14.83 11.34
C LYS A 179 9.11 15.11 10.51
N SER A 180 7.98 14.59 10.93
CA SER A 180 6.72 14.86 10.27
C SER A 180 5.58 14.69 11.26
N ASP A 181 4.60 15.59 11.18
CA ASP A 181 3.35 15.46 11.93
C ASP A 181 2.48 14.34 11.36
N ARG A 182 2.75 13.92 10.12
CA ARG A 182 2.11 12.81 9.44
C ARG A 182 3.17 11.84 8.94
N ILE A 183 3.12 10.63 9.48
CA ILE A 183 4.03 9.53 9.16
C ILE A 183 3.23 8.46 8.42
N GLU A 184 3.88 7.76 7.50
CA GLU A 184 3.32 6.67 6.73
C GLU A 184 2.67 5.61 7.62
N THR A 185 1.46 5.21 7.26
CA THR A 185 0.75 4.08 7.88
C THR A 185 1.03 2.77 7.15
N ILE A 186 0.76 1.63 7.81
CA ILE A 186 0.93 0.31 7.18
C ILE A 186 0.08 0.19 5.91
N SER A 187 -1.16 0.68 5.92
CA SER A 187 -2.01 0.65 4.71
C SER A 187 -1.45 1.47 3.55
N GLU A 188 -0.75 2.56 3.82
CA GLU A 188 -0.08 3.39 2.79
C GLU A 188 1.14 2.69 2.22
N HIS A 189 1.90 1.99 3.06
CA HIS A 189 2.97 1.11 2.62
C HIS A 189 2.47 0.04 1.64
N VAL A 190 1.37 -0.64 1.97
CA VAL A 190 0.76 -1.63 1.06
C VAL A 190 0.48 -1.05 -0.33
N ILE A 191 -0.04 0.17 -0.41
CA ILE A 191 -0.27 0.83 -1.70
C ILE A 191 1.06 1.17 -2.40
N GLY A 192 2.09 1.53 -1.66
CA GLY A 192 3.45 1.72 -2.19
C GLY A 192 4.01 0.44 -2.81
N THR A 193 3.90 -0.70 -2.12
CA THR A 193 4.36 -2.01 -2.63
C THR A 193 3.61 -2.43 -3.89
N ILE A 194 2.29 -2.26 -3.93
CA ILE A 194 1.46 -2.56 -5.10
C ILE A 194 1.85 -1.68 -6.29
N SER A 195 2.04 -0.38 -6.06
CA SER A 195 2.46 0.56 -7.11
C SER A 195 3.81 0.18 -7.72
N LEU A 196 4.75 -0.22 -6.86
CA LEU A 196 6.08 -0.66 -7.28
C LEU A 196 6.02 -1.98 -8.06
N ALA A 197 5.31 -2.99 -7.56
CA ALA A 197 5.10 -4.26 -8.25
C ALA A 197 4.46 -4.06 -9.63
N MET A 198 3.43 -3.22 -9.73
CA MET A 198 2.76 -2.91 -11.00
C MET A 198 3.73 -2.36 -12.03
N VAL A 199 4.55 -1.37 -11.68
CA VAL A 199 5.47 -0.78 -12.66
C VAL A 199 6.65 -1.69 -12.96
N LEU A 200 7.14 -2.47 -12.02
CA LEU A 200 8.20 -3.46 -12.27
C LEU A 200 7.69 -4.56 -13.21
N ASN A 201 6.46 -5.04 -13.01
CA ASN A 201 5.80 -5.98 -13.93
C ASN A 201 5.54 -5.39 -15.31
N SER A 202 5.40 -4.06 -15.42
CA SER A 202 5.35 -3.38 -16.72
C SER A 202 6.71 -3.36 -17.40
N GLU A 203 7.78 -3.01 -16.69
CA GLU A 203 9.07 -2.71 -17.31
C GLU A 203 9.98 -3.94 -17.44
N PHE A 204 9.80 -4.97 -16.61
CA PHE A 204 10.63 -6.17 -16.60
C PHE A 204 9.82 -7.42 -16.94
N GLU A 205 10.42 -8.34 -17.69
CA GLU A 205 9.79 -9.63 -18.00
C GLU A 205 9.98 -10.58 -16.81
N HIS A 206 8.90 -10.93 -16.16
CA HIS A 206 8.89 -11.88 -15.06
C HIS A 206 8.27 -13.21 -15.49
N ASN A 207 8.87 -14.33 -15.05
CA ASN A 207 8.38 -15.67 -15.35
C ASN A 207 7.60 -16.24 -14.16
N PHE A 208 6.57 -15.52 -13.72
CA PHE A 208 5.64 -15.95 -12.68
C PHE A 208 4.27 -15.26 -12.87
N ASP A 209 3.29 -15.65 -12.08
CA ASP A 209 1.94 -15.08 -12.09
C ASP A 209 1.92 -13.72 -11.34
N THR A 210 2.00 -12.62 -12.09
CA THR A 210 1.97 -11.24 -11.57
C THR A 210 0.61 -10.87 -10.97
N ASP A 211 -0.48 -11.52 -11.38
CA ASP A 211 -1.79 -11.31 -10.77
C ASP A 211 -1.86 -11.94 -9.38
N LYS A 212 -1.21 -13.08 -9.19
CA LYS A 212 -1.05 -13.72 -7.89
C LYS A 212 -0.17 -12.88 -6.96
N GLU A 213 0.90 -12.29 -7.46
CA GLU A 213 1.75 -11.34 -6.72
C GLU A 213 0.95 -10.17 -6.16
N LEU A 214 0.13 -9.50 -6.99
CA LEU A 214 -0.69 -8.39 -6.52
C LEU A 214 -1.68 -8.82 -5.43
N LYS A 215 -2.26 -10.03 -5.54
CA LYS A 215 -3.13 -10.58 -4.49
C LYS A 215 -2.38 -10.83 -3.18
N MET A 216 -1.14 -11.33 -3.23
CA MET A 216 -0.29 -11.46 -2.05
C MET A 216 -0.03 -10.09 -1.41
N LEU A 217 0.38 -9.10 -2.20
CA LEU A 217 0.71 -7.76 -1.71
C LEU A 217 -0.47 -7.00 -1.12
N VAL A 218 -1.71 -7.22 -1.58
CA VAL A 218 -2.88 -6.55 -0.97
C VAL A 218 -3.11 -7.01 0.47
N ILE A 219 -2.81 -8.27 0.79
CA ILE A 219 -3.18 -8.87 2.10
C ILE A 219 -1.97 -9.18 3.00
N HIS A 220 -0.71 -8.99 2.56
CA HIS A 220 0.47 -9.45 3.30
C HIS A 220 0.57 -8.89 4.72
N GLU A 221 0.09 -7.68 4.96
CA GLU A 221 0.08 -7.03 6.28
C GLU A 221 -1.17 -7.33 7.13
N THR A 222 -2.08 -8.20 6.66
CA THR A 222 -3.33 -8.52 7.38
C THR A 222 -3.08 -9.05 8.78
N GLY A 223 -2.03 -9.83 9.02
CA GLY A 223 -1.65 -10.34 10.34
C GLY A 223 -1.33 -9.24 11.34
N GLU A 224 -0.73 -8.15 10.90
CA GLU A 224 -0.34 -7.02 11.75
C GLU A 224 -1.53 -6.27 12.38
N THR A 225 -2.73 -6.47 11.85
CA THR A 225 -3.96 -5.92 12.46
C THR A 225 -4.12 -6.36 13.91
N LEU A 226 -3.66 -7.57 14.24
CA LEU A 226 -3.80 -8.19 15.55
C LEU A 226 -2.54 -8.08 16.42
N ILE A 227 -1.36 -8.23 15.84
CA ILE A 227 -0.09 -8.34 16.58
C ILE A 227 0.79 -7.09 16.53
N GLY A 228 0.55 -6.23 15.54
CA GLY A 228 1.42 -5.07 15.29
C GLY A 228 2.58 -5.38 14.35
N ASP A 229 3.24 -4.31 13.94
CA ASP A 229 4.46 -4.35 13.14
C ASP A 229 5.62 -4.79 14.05
N ILE A 230 6.03 -6.07 13.93
CA ILE A 230 7.11 -6.68 14.72
C ILE A 230 8.44 -6.43 14.03
N THR A 231 9.28 -5.64 14.67
CA THR A 231 10.61 -5.28 14.18
C THR A 231 11.71 -6.23 14.67
N PRO A 232 12.89 -6.27 14.03
CA PRO A 232 14.05 -7.02 14.54
C PRO A 232 14.54 -6.58 15.93
N PHE A 233 14.04 -5.45 16.44
CA PHE A 233 14.43 -4.87 17.73
C PHE A 233 13.49 -5.27 18.88
N ASP A 234 12.41 -6.01 18.62
CA ASP A 234 11.43 -6.43 19.64
C ASP A 234 11.90 -7.68 20.46
N GLY A 235 13.07 -8.22 20.14
CA GLY A 235 13.68 -9.34 20.89
C GLY A 235 12.98 -10.69 20.67
N ILE A 236 12.21 -10.83 19.60
CA ILE A 236 11.49 -12.05 19.21
C ILE A 236 12.37 -12.82 18.22
N THR A 237 12.52 -14.15 18.41
CA THR A 237 13.27 -14.97 17.45
C THR A 237 12.50 -15.10 16.13
N PRO A 238 13.20 -15.30 14.99
CA PRO A 238 12.54 -15.45 13.69
C PRO A 238 11.48 -16.56 13.67
N GLU A 239 11.75 -17.70 14.30
CA GLU A 239 10.81 -18.82 14.36
C GLU A 239 9.57 -18.47 15.16
N LYS A 240 9.74 -17.77 16.30
CA LYS A 240 8.62 -17.34 17.13
C LYS A 240 7.82 -16.23 16.47
N LYS A 241 8.48 -15.32 15.74
CA LYS A 241 7.84 -14.28 14.92
C LYS A 241 6.94 -14.97 13.90
N LYS A 242 7.47 -15.89 13.09
CA LYS A 242 6.71 -16.63 12.07
C LYS A 242 5.48 -17.35 12.66
N GLU A 243 5.63 -18.01 13.81
CA GLU A 243 4.50 -18.69 14.50
C GLU A 243 3.39 -17.70 14.87
N ILE A 244 3.76 -16.55 15.45
CA ILE A 244 2.81 -15.50 15.86
C ILE A 244 2.11 -14.90 14.64
N GLU A 245 2.84 -14.57 13.59
CA GLU A 245 2.31 -14.01 12.34
C GLU A 245 1.35 -14.98 11.66
N HIS A 246 1.72 -16.26 11.52
CA HIS A 246 0.84 -17.27 10.94
C HIS A 246 -0.45 -17.47 11.76
N GLN A 247 -0.38 -17.39 13.10
CA GLN A 247 -1.59 -17.45 13.91
C GLN A 247 -2.46 -16.21 13.70
N ALA A 248 -1.85 -15.03 13.67
CA ALA A 248 -2.55 -13.77 13.44
C ALA A 248 -3.25 -13.74 12.06
N MET A 249 -2.59 -14.23 11.02
CA MET A 249 -3.19 -14.35 9.68
C MET A 249 -4.42 -15.25 9.70
N ARG A 250 -4.35 -16.43 10.34
CA ARG A 250 -5.50 -17.34 10.47
C ARG A 250 -6.68 -16.67 11.19
N ASP A 251 -6.39 -15.94 12.25
CA ASP A 251 -7.41 -15.30 13.07
C ASP A 251 -8.02 -14.07 12.35
N ALA A 252 -7.21 -13.30 11.64
CA ALA A 252 -7.65 -12.13 10.90
C ALA A 252 -8.56 -12.46 9.70
N LEU A 253 -8.31 -13.59 9.00
CA LEU A 253 -9.16 -14.05 7.91
C LEU A 253 -10.53 -14.57 8.39
N GLY A 254 -10.69 -14.86 9.68
CA GLY A 254 -11.97 -15.24 10.28
C GLY A 254 -12.62 -16.44 9.59
N ASN A 255 -13.86 -16.24 9.12
CA ASN A 255 -14.66 -17.28 8.44
C ASN A 255 -14.96 -16.90 6.98
N LEU A 256 -14.11 -16.10 6.32
CA LEU A 256 -14.24 -15.86 4.89
C LEU A 256 -14.26 -17.19 4.13
N LYS A 257 -15.10 -17.31 3.09
CA LYS A 257 -15.27 -18.58 2.33
C LYS A 257 -13.99 -19.05 1.67
N GLU A 258 -13.20 -18.12 1.12
CA GLU A 258 -11.91 -18.44 0.49
C GLU A 258 -10.73 -18.33 1.45
N LYS A 259 -10.96 -18.41 2.75
CA LYS A 259 -9.94 -18.33 3.79
C LYS A 259 -8.71 -19.17 3.49
N ASP A 260 -8.88 -20.44 3.11
CA ASP A 260 -7.78 -21.37 2.87
C ASP A 260 -6.94 -20.93 1.66
N SER A 261 -7.58 -20.40 0.61
CA SER A 261 -6.88 -19.84 -0.55
C SER A 261 -6.08 -18.61 -0.18
N LEU A 262 -6.65 -17.69 0.63
CA LEU A 262 -5.97 -16.51 1.12
C LEU A 262 -4.81 -16.86 2.06
N LEU A 263 -4.97 -17.84 2.95
CA LEU A 263 -3.90 -18.35 3.80
C LEU A 263 -2.75 -18.94 2.96
N THR A 264 -3.06 -19.65 1.89
CA THR A 264 -2.04 -20.20 0.98
C THR A 264 -1.19 -19.07 0.38
N LEU A 265 -1.81 -17.95 -0.02
CA LEU A 265 -1.08 -16.79 -0.54
C LEU A 265 -0.18 -16.15 0.52
N LEU A 266 -0.69 -15.99 1.76
CA LEU A 266 0.07 -15.42 2.87
C LEU A 266 1.26 -16.30 3.28
N TYR A 267 1.07 -17.61 3.34
CA TYR A 267 2.17 -18.52 3.66
C TYR A 267 3.21 -18.58 2.54
N GLU A 268 2.77 -18.54 1.28
CA GLU A 268 3.69 -18.48 0.15
C GLU A 268 4.53 -17.20 0.17
N PHE A 269 3.92 -16.05 0.51
CA PHE A 269 4.65 -14.79 0.71
C PHE A 269 5.74 -14.95 1.77
N ASP A 270 5.40 -15.48 2.95
CA ASP A 270 6.34 -15.64 4.07
C ASP A 270 7.45 -16.67 3.83
N GLU A 271 7.21 -17.65 2.97
CA GLU A 271 8.17 -18.71 2.68
C GLU A 271 9.18 -18.32 1.60
N GLU A 272 8.87 -17.32 0.77
CA GLU A 272 9.73 -16.78 -0.30
C GLU A 272 10.29 -17.84 -1.29
N GLU A 273 9.68 -19.04 -1.32
CA GLU A 273 10.20 -20.17 -2.12
C GLU A 273 9.86 -20.05 -3.60
N THR A 274 8.76 -19.38 -3.94
CA THR A 274 8.37 -19.18 -5.33
C THR A 274 8.94 -17.86 -5.89
N PRO A 275 9.19 -17.77 -7.21
CA PRO A 275 9.65 -16.52 -7.82
C PRO A 275 8.71 -15.34 -7.55
N GLY A 276 7.39 -15.56 -7.60
CA GLY A 276 6.41 -14.51 -7.30
C GLY A 276 6.45 -14.04 -5.86
N ALA A 277 6.54 -14.96 -4.89
CA ALA A 277 6.67 -14.62 -3.46
C ALA A 277 7.97 -13.89 -3.18
N LYS A 278 9.09 -14.34 -3.75
CA LYS A 278 10.38 -13.65 -3.63
C LYS A 278 10.34 -12.23 -4.21
N CYS A 279 9.71 -12.04 -5.39
CA CYS A 279 9.53 -10.72 -5.97
C CYS A 279 8.65 -9.83 -5.09
N SER A 280 7.54 -10.37 -4.57
CA SER A 280 6.66 -9.67 -3.63
C SER A 280 7.40 -9.22 -2.38
N HIS A 281 8.22 -10.10 -1.80
CA HIS A 281 9.05 -9.77 -0.64
C HIS A 281 10.09 -8.69 -0.96
N PHE A 282 10.72 -8.75 -2.14
CA PHE A 282 11.61 -7.70 -2.60
C PHE A 282 10.89 -6.37 -2.79
N CYS A 283 9.65 -6.37 -3.32
CA CYS A 283 8.83 -5.17 -3.42
C CYS A 283 8.51 -4.58 -2.04
N ASP A 284 8.16 -5.42 -1.05
CA ASP A 284 7.93 -4.98 0.33
C ASP A 284 9.17 -4.31 0.93
N LYS A 285 10.33 -4.94 0.84
CA LYS A 285 11.57 -4.40 1.41
C LYS A 285 12.05 -3.13 0.72
N ILE A 286 12.12 -3.13 -0.62
CA ILE A 286 12.62 -1.97 -1.36
C ILE A 286 11.67 -0.78 -1.27
N GLU A 287 10.38 -1.01 -1.06
CA GLU A 287 9.41 0.08 -0.82
C GLU A 287 9.78 0.85 0.44
N ALA A 288 10.14 0.17 1.53
CA ALA A 288 10.61 0.80 2.76
C ALA A 288 11.92 1.58 2.54
N ASP A 289 12.88 1.02 1.77
CA ASP A 289 14.13 1.71 1.41
C ASP A 289 13.85 3.00 0.61
N LEU A 290 12.96 2.92 -0.38
CA LEU A 290 12.60 4.07 -1.20
C LEU A 290 11.82 5.13 -0.41
N GLN A 291 10.97 4.70 0.53
CA GLN A 291 10.29 5.62 1.45
C GLN A 291 11.30 6.32 2.38
N ALA A 292 12.30 5.60 2.90
CA ALA A 292 13.39 6.19 3.66
C ALA A 292 14.15 7.24 2.84
N LYS A 293 14.40 6.94 1.56
CA LYS A 293 15.04 7.89 0.63
C LYS A 293 14.17 9.12 0.37
N ILE A 294 12.87 8.94 0.17
CA ILE A 294 11.94 10.07 0.01
C ILE A 294 11.93 10.96 1.26
N TYR A 295 11.93 10.37 2.46
CA TYR A 295 12.06 11.14 3.69
C TYR A 295 13.42 11.87 3.79
N GLN A 296 14.50 11.24 3.34
CA GLN A 296 15.82 11.87 3.28
C GLN A 296 15.80 13.08 2.32
N ASP A 297 15.27 12.91 1.11
CA ASP A 297 15.21 13.95 0.08
C ASP A 297 14.30 15.11 0.47
N LYS A 298 13.25 14.85 1.25
CA LYS A 298 12.38 15.87 1.86
C LYS A 298 12.99 16.52 3.11
N GLY A 299 14.18 16.08 3.56
CA GLY A 299 14.83 16.60 4.77
C GLY A 299 14.12 16.23 6.08
N MET A 300 13.34 15.14 6.06
CA MET A 300 12.53 14.69 7.20
C MET A 300 13.27 13.80 8.18
N HIS A 301 14.47 13.30 7.86
CA HIS A 301 15.28 12.58 8.82
C HIS A 301 16.00 13.52 9.79
N HIS A 302 16.13 13.08 11.04
CA HIS A 302 17.04 13.68 11.98
C HIS A 302 18.49 13.33 11.63
N SER A 303 19.45 14.17 12.03
CA SER A 303 20.86 13.81 11.92
C SER A 303 21.17 12.56 12.75
N LEU A 304 22.23 11.84 12.41
CA LEU A 304 22.63 10.66 13.21
C LEU A 304 22.96 11.03 14.66
N ASP A 305 23.42 12.27 14.91
CA ASP A 305 23.68 12.75 16.26
C ASP A 305 22.40 12.91 17.09
N ASP A 306 21.29 13.26 16.47
CA ASP A 306 19.98 13.38 17.12
C ASP A 306 19.31 12.02 17.32
N GLN A 307 19.79 10.96 16.65
CA GLN A 307 19.27 9.59 16.74
C GLN A 307 19.86 8.76 17.89
N LYS A 308 20.79 9.31 18.67
CA LYS A 308 21.53 8.58 19.73
C LYS A 308 20.68 7.92 20.80
N ASN A 309 19.42 8.31 20.93
CA ASN A 309 18.51 7.77 21.93
C ASN A 309 17.56 6.68 21.41
N ASN A 310 17.59 6.35 20.11
CA ASN A 310 16.73 5.32 19.57
C ASN A 310 17.38 3.92 19.56
N ILE A 311 16.55 2.87 19.56
CA ILE A 311 17.03 1.49 19.67
C ILE A 311 17.75 1.02 18.41
N VAL A 312 17.37 1.53 17.24
CA VAL A 312 18.00 1.18 15.95
C VAL A 312 19.42 1.73 15.92
N PHE A 313 19.58 3.02 16.20
CA PHE A 313 20.91 3.67 16.21
C PHE A 313 21.87 3.00 17.20
N ASN A 314 21.36 2.57 18.36
CA ASN A 314 22.18 1.94 19.40
C ASN A 314 22.49 0.46 19.14
N SER A 315 21.95 -0.14 18.09
CA SER A 315 22.30 -1.51 17.73
C SER A 315 23.77 -1.62 17.27
N SER A 316 24.40 -2.75 17.58
CA SER A 316 25.80 -2.98 17.19
C SER A 316 26.02 -2.93 15.68
N ARG A 317 25.01 -3.39 14.91
CA ARG A 317 25.06 -3.38 13.44
C ARG A 317 25.07 -1.96 12.90
N VAL A 318 24.19 -1.07 13.38
CA VAL A 318 24.15 0.33 12.94
C VAL A 318 25.39 1.09 13.39
N GLN A 319 25.85 0.87 14.62
CA GLN A 319 27.11 1.48 15.10
C GLN A 319 28.32 1.08 14.25
N GLN A 320 28.33 -0.15 13.72
CA GLN A 320 29.38 -0.56 12.79
C GLN A 320 29.24 0.17 11.44
N MET A 321 28.04 0.29 10.88
CA MET A 321 27.79 1.02 9.63
C MET A 321 28.24 2.49 9.72
N VAL A 322 27.99 3.15 10.87
CA VAL A 322 28.47 4.52 11.11
C VAL A 322 30.02 4.58 11.14
N LYS A 323 30.68 3.61 11.76
CA LYS A 323 32.17 3.51 11.74
C LYS A 323 32.71 3.27 10.34
N ASP A 324 31.97 2.52 9.52
CA ASP A 324 32.33 2.19 8.14
C ASP A 324 32.01 3.34 7.17
N GLY A 325 31.42 4.44 7.65
CA GLY A 325 31.30 5.68 6.91
C GLY A 325 29.88 6.09 6.51
N ALA A 326 28.83 5.46 7.04
CA ALA A 326 27.46 5.92 6.86
C ALA A 326 27.28 7.33 7.47
N LYS A 327 26.71 8.25 6.71
CA LYS A 327 26.65 9.68 7.04
C LYS A 327 25.27 10.17 7.47
N ASP A 328 24.23 9.47 7.04
CA ASP A 328 22.84 9.84 7.29
C ASP A 328 21.95 8.61 7.47
N ALA A 329 20.67 8.84 7.74
CA ALA A 329 19.71 7.77 7.96
C ALA A 329 19.58 6.85 6.72
N PHE A 330 19.54 7.43 5.51
CA PHE A 330 19.40 6.61 4.31
C PHE A 330 20.63 5.78 4.01
N ASP A 331 21.84 6.26 4.31
CA ASP A 331 23.05 5.42 4.23
C ASP A 331 22.93 4.17 5.10
N ILE A 332 22.30 4.26 6.28
CA ILE A 332 22.05 3.12 7.17
C ILE A 332 21.04 2.14 6.53
N TRP A 333 19.93 2.64 5.99
CA TRP A 333 18.95 1.82 5.27
C TRP A 333 19.61 1.09 4.11
N TYR A 334 20.34 1.81 3.26
CA TYR A 334 21.09 1.23 2.15
C TYR A 334 22.07 0.13 2.59
N GLU A 335 22.90 0.38 3.60
CA GLU A 335 23.88 -0.58 4.09
C GLU A 335 23.22 -1.78 4.78
N TRP A 336 22.03 -1.60 5.34
CA TRP A 336 21.26 -2.66 5.97
C TRP A 336 20.70 -3.63 4.94
N ASP A 337 20.06 -3.14 3.88
CA ASP A 337 19.28 -3.95 2.96
C ASP A 337 19.96 -4.27 1.62
N LYS A 338 21.07 -3.58 1.27
CA LYS A 338 21.81 -3.87 0.03
C LYS A 338 22.18 -5.35 -0.15
N THR A 339 22.38 -6.09 0.94
CA THR A 339 22.74 -7.51 0.90
C THR A 339 21.57 -8.42 0.56
N ILE A 340 20.32 -7.95 0.71
CA ILE A 340 19.10 -8.69 0.35
C ILE A 340 19.06 -8.89 -1.17
N TYR A 341 19.42 -7.85 -1.93
CA TYR A 341 19.33 -7.86 -3.39
C TYR A 341 20.66 -8.21 -4.07
N ALA A 342 21.79 -8.18 -3.33
CA ALA A 342 23.13 -8.27 -3.91
C ALA A 342 23.36 -9.58 -4.67
N GLY A 343 23.63 -9.45 -5.98
CA GLY A 343 23.93 -10.57 -6.84
C GLY A 343 22.77 -11.49 -7.16
N ASP A 344 21.53 -11.08 -6.87
CA ASP A 344 20.36 -11.82 -7.30
C ASP A 344 20.29 -11.84 -8.83
N LYS A 345 20.21 -13.06 -9.39
CA LYS A 345 20.24 -13.25 -10.85
C LYS A 345 18.84 -13.25 -11.46
N GLN A 346 17.84 -13.48 -10.64
CA GLN A 346 16.45 -13.54 -11.07
C GLN A 346 15.84 -12.13 -11.14
N PHE A 347 16.17 -11.29 -10.18
CA PHE A 347 15.63 -9.94 -10.02
C PHE A 347 16.75 -8.91 -9.82
N PRO A 348 17.68 -8.74 -10.79
CA PRO A 348 18.82 -7.82 -10.64
C PRO A 348 18.42 -6.35 -10.62
N GLU A 349 17.18 -6.02 -11.03
CA GLU A 349 16.62 -4.67 -11.02
C GLU A 349 16.54 -4.09 -9.61
N PHE A 350 16.25 -4.87 -8.57
CA PHE A 350 16.14 -4.38 -7.20
C PHE A 350 17.46 -3.84 -6.67
N GLU A 351 18.57 -4.54 -6.89
CA GLU A 351 19.91 -4.05 -6.53
C GLU A 351 20.22 -2.73 -7.25
N ASN A 352 19.84 -2.63 -8.53
CA ASN A 352 20.07 -1.44 -9.32
C ASN A 352 19.17 -0.27 -8.90
N ILE A 353 17.91 -0.53 -8.55
CA ILE A 353 16.98 0.48 -7.99
C ILE A 353 17.58 1.09 -6.72
N LEU A 354 18.03 0.26 -5.79
CA LEU A 354 18.61 0.73 -4.54
C LEU A 354 19.89 1.55 -4.76
N LYS A 355 20.77 1.12 -5.67
CA LYS A 355 21.98 1.86 -6.05
C LYS A 355 21.67 3.21 -6.69
N ILE A 356 20.64 3.27 -7.57
CA ILE A 356 20.22 4.50 -8.23
C ILE A 356 19.58 5.45 -7.22
N ALA A 357 18.75 4.96 -6.32
CA ALA A 357 18.16 5.75 -5.24
C ALA A 357 19.22 6.41 -4.36
N ARG A 358 20.33 5.68 -4.06
CA ARG A 358 21.43 6.22 -3.23
C ARG A 358 22.08 7.48 -3.81
N VAL A 359 22.26 7.53 -5.13
CA VAL A 359 23.04 8.60 -5.78
C VAL A 359 22.20 9.71 -6.41
N ASN A 360 20.89 9.58 -6.38
CA ASN A 360 19.97 10.55 -6.97
C ASN A 360 19.03 11.12 -5.90
N ASP A 361 18.57 12.33 -6.12
CA ASP A 361 17.40 12.90 -5.46
C ASP A 361 16.16 12.36 -6.19
N LEU A 362 15.39 11.48 -5.54
CA LEU A 362 14.22 10.85 -6.15
C LEU A 362 13.14 11.88 -6.54
N LEU A 363 13.00 12.95 -5.76
CA LEU A 363 12.03 14.02 -6.05
C LEU A 363 12.42 14.83 -7.29
N SER A 364 13.70 14.77 -7.70
CA SER A 364 14.17 15.44 -8.92
C SER A 364 13.94 14.62 -10.19
N LEU A 365 13.67 13.32 -10.05
CA LEU A 365 13.40 12.44 -11.20
C LEU A 365 12.07 12.78 -11.88
N ASP A 366 11.16 13.45 -11.19
CA ASP A 366 9.89 13.90 -11.72
C ASP A 366 9.71 15.43 -11.65
N LYS A 367 9.89 16.09 -12.82
CA LYS A 367 9.55 17.51 -12.95
C LYS A 367 8.05 17.78 -12.76
N ALA A 368 7.19 16.80 -13.09
CA ALA A 368 5.74 16.92 -12.96
C ALA A 368 5.29 16.96 -11.49
N VAL A 369 5.97 16.30 -10.55
CA VAL A 369 5.70 16.41 -9.12
C VAL A 369 5.94 17.84 -8.63
N LYS A 370 7.04 18.48 -9.06
CA LYS A 370 7.38 19.86 -8.64
C LYS A 370 6.42 20.92 -9.19
N GLU A 371 5.87 20.71 -10.38
CA GLU A 371 4.93 21.67 -10.99
C GLU A 371 3.52 21.58 -10.41
N ARG A 372 3.19 20.50 -9.67
CA ARG A 372 1.83 20.20 -9.17
C ARG A 372 1.61 20.36 -7.67
N ILE A 373 2.64 20.64 -6.89
CA ILE A 373 2.49 21.05 -5.49
C ILE A 373 1.61 22.34 -5.36
N ASN A 374 1.31 22.98 -6.48
CA ASN A 374 0.42 24.13 -6.60
C ASN A 374 -0.96 23.81 -7.20
N LEU A 375 -1.52 22.61 -6.96
CA LEU A 375 -2.95 22.37 -7.24
C LEU A 375 -3.78 23.34 -6.39
N THR A 376 -4.61 24.11 -7.04
CA THR A 376 -5.45 25.12 -6.40
C THR A 376 -6.55 24.46 -5.56
N ASP A 377 -7.01 25.13 -4.50
CA ASP A 377 -8.14 24.71 -3.65
C ASP A 377 -9.42 24.40 -4.47
N GLU A 378 -9.54 24.96 -5.69
CA GLU A 378 -10.65 24.71 -6.61
C GLU A 378 -10.67 23.28 -7.17
N GLU A 379 -9.51 22.65 -7.45
CA GLU A 379 -9.45 21.26 -7.95
C GLU A 379 -9.71 20.25 -6.83
N HIS A 380 -9.32 20.55 -5.59
CA HIS A 380 -9.71 19.77 -4.41
C HIS A 380 -11.22 19.86 -4.14
N SER A 381 -11.80 21.06 -4.33
CA SER A 381 -13.23 21.32 -4.15
C SER A 381 -14.07 20.55 -5.19
N PHE A 382 -13.59 20.43 -6.43
CA PHE A 382 -14.30 19.73 -7.50
C PHE A 382 -14.45 18.24 -7.20
N LEU A 383 -13.39 17.54 -6.78
CA LEU A 383 -13.44 16.12 -6.44
C LEU A 383 -14.34 15.83 -5.23
N SER A 384 -14.26 16.69 -4.21
CA SER A 384 -15.14 16.61 -3.03
C SER A 384 -16.60 16.85 -3.39
N GLN A 385 -16.89 17.76 -4.33
CA GLN A 385 -18.23 18.09 -4.79
C GLN A 385 -18.81 16.98 -5.66
N GLU A 386 -18.04 16.41 -6.58
CA GLU A 386 -18.47 15.31 -7.44
C GLU A 386 -18.85 14.07 -6.61
N LEU A 387 -18.04 13.77 -5.58
CA LEU A 387 -18.31 12.70 -4.62
C LEU A 387 -19.58 12.96 -3.82
N THR A 388 -19.76 14.19 -3.33
CA THR A 388 -20.94 14.62 -2.55
C THR A 388 -22.22 14.57 -3.39
N ASP A 389 -22.17 14.95 -4.65
CA ASP A 389 -23.32 14.97 -5.54
C ASP A 389 -23.70 13.56 -6.00
N THR A 390 -22.71 12.67 -6.15
CA THR A 390 -22.95 11.23 -6.41
C THR A 390 -23.63 10.56 -5.21
N ILE A 391 -23.21 10.87 -3.99
CA ILE A 391 -23.84 10.38 -2.75
C ILE A 391 -25.31 10.84 -2.68
N LYS A 392 -25.61 12.11 -3.00
CA LYS A 392 -26.97 12.64 -2.99
C LYS A 392 -27.90 11.99 -4.04
N VAL A 393 -27.35 11.52 -5.16
CA VAL A 393 -28.13 10.83 -6.21
C VAL A 393 -28.46 9.39 -5.79
N LEU A 394 -27.57 8.71 -5.07
CA LEU A 394 -27.76 7.32 -4.63
C LEU A 394 -28.68 7.19 -3.41
N TYR A 395 -28.89 8.25 -2.64
CA TYR A 395 -29.74 8.27 -1.42
C TYR A 395 -31.05 9.05 -1.60
N LYS A 396 -31.45 9.38 -2.84
CA LYS A 396 -32.80 9.78 -3.21
C LYS A 396 -33.57 8.59 -3.76
#